data_1c2738baed6e034b0649c4570fa51a26
#
_entry.id   1c2738baed6e034b0649c4570fa51a26
#
_cell.length_a   1.000
_cell.length_b   1.000
_cell.length_c   1.000
_cell.angle_alpha   90.00
_cell.angle_beta   90.00
_cell.angle_gamma   90.00
#
_symmetry.space_group_name_H-M   'P 1'
#
loop_
_entity.id
_entity.type
_entity.pdbx_description
1 polymer ?
#
loop_
_entity_poly.entity_id
_entity_poly.type
_entity_poly.pdbx_seq_one_letter_code
_entity_poly.pdbx_strand_id
1 'polypeptide(L)'
;PDLGTALILLIVGYTILFVIGVNKKIWICIILAIGFSAPVLYENLHDYQKKRIHDFIAEEPSYHVKQSIIAIGSGGLKGKPKDEATQTHFKFLPIATSDFIFAYNIERFGFYGALLLLGLYGALITHLLSLNYGLKNDYFTQVTATGIAALIFVYVGVNVSMTIGFAPVVGVPLPFFSYGGSSFVTFMVLFGILQNLLTFRFDQTYRSVKFKF
;
A
#
# COMPACT_ATOMS: atom_id res chain seq x y z
N PRO A 1 -13.97 -11.52 -7.59
CA PRO A 1 -12.51 -11.38 -7.77
C PRO A 1 -12.09 -9.94 -7.55
N ASP A 2 -11.11 -9.72 -6.68
CA ASP A 2 -10.64 -8.39 -6.33
C ASP A 2 -9.44 -8.02 -7.23
N LEU A 3 -9.71 -7.20 -8.25
CA LEU A 3 -8.70 -6.71 -9.19
C LEU A 3 -7.66 -5.82 -8.47
N GLY A 4 -8.09 -5.08 -7.45
CA GLY A 4 -7.21 -4.17 -6.71
C GLY A 4 -6.09 -4.90 -5.98
N THR A 5 -6.44 -5.91 -5.19
CA THR A 5 -5.46 -6.74 -4.48
C THR A 5 -4.59 -7.55 -5.45
N ALA A 6 -5.13 -8.04 -6.56
CA ALA A 6 -4.35 -8.72 -7.59
C ALA A 6 -3.28 -7.81 -8.20
N LEU A 7 -3.62 -6.57 -8.55
CA LEU A 7 -2.66 -5.58 -9.06
C LEU A 7 -1.57 -5.25 -8.04
N ILE A 8 -1.95 -5.08 -6.77
CA ILE A 8 -0.98 -4.82 -5.69
C ILE A 8 0.02 -5.97 -5.57
N LEU A 9 -0.45 -7.22 -5.56
CA LEU A 9 0.41 -8.39 -5.49
C LEU A 9 1.36 -8.49 -6.69
N LEU A 10 0.88 -8.15 -7.90
CA LEU A 10 1.73 -8.07 -9.08
C LEU A 10 2.80 -6.99 -8.96
N ILE A 11 2.45 -5.79 -8.51
CA ILE A 11 3.41 -4.68 -8.32
C ILE A 11 4.47 -5.06 -7.29
N VAL A 12 4.06 -5.67 -6.17
CA VAL A 12 4.99 -6.15 -5.13
C VAL A 12 5.90 -7.25 -5.69
N GLY A 13 5.35 -8.22 -6.43
CA GLY A 13 6.13 -9.26 -7.09
C GLY A 13 7.16 -8.69 -8.06
N TYR A 14 6.76 -7.72 -8.88
CA TYR A 14 7.69 -7.02 -9.77
C TYR A 14 8.75 -6.22 -9.02
N THR A 15 8.40 -5.56 -7.92
CA THR A 15 9.39 -4.85 -7.08
C THR A 15 10.43 -5.81 -6.52
N ILE A 16 10.01 -6.98 -6.05
CA ILE A 16 10.91 -8.03 -5.57
C ILE A 16 11.85 -8.51 -6.69
N LEU A 17 11.32 -8.81 -7.88
CA LEU A 17 12.12 -9.21 -9.05
C LEU A 17 13.13 -8.12 -9.45
N PHE A 18 12.74 -6.85 -9.34
CA PHE A 18 13.63 -5.73 -9.61
C PHE A 18 14.79 -5.67 -8.62
N VAL A 19 14.51 -5.87 -7.33
CA VAL A 19 15.55 -5.85 -6.27
C VAL A 19 16.51 -7.03 -6.38
N ILE A 20 16.02 -8.21 -6.79
CA ILE A 20 16.87 -9.39 -7.06
C ILE A 20 17.81 -9.17 -8.24
N GLY A 21 17.53 -8.16 -9.07
CA GLY A 21 18.43 -7.80 -10.20
C GLY A 21 18.17 -8.63 -11.45
N VAL A 22 16.92 -8.93 -11.75
CA VAL A 22 16.51 -9.65 -12.97
C VAL A 22 16.93 -8.87 -14.22
N ASN A 23 17.35 -9.59 -15.26
CA ASN A 23 17.88 -9.04 -16.50
C ASN A 23 16.89 -8.05 -17.16
N LYS A 24 17.40 -6.90 -17.63
CA LYS A 24 16.61 -5.84 -18.29
C LYS A 24 15.79 -6.35 -19.48
N LYS A 25 16.27 -7.38 -20.20
CA LYS A 25 15.52 -8.00 -21.31
C LYS A 25 14.21 -8.62 -20.87
N ILE A 26 14.18 -9.23 -19.66
CA ILE A 26 12.98 -9.83 -19.10
C ILE A 26 11.95 -8.74 -18.78
N TRP A 27 12.38 -7.57 -18.28
CA TRP A 27 11.51 -6.42 -18.05
C TRP A 27 10.84 -5.92 -19.34
N ILE A 28 11.62 -5.83 -20.43
CA ILE A 28 11.06 -5.44 -21.73
C ILE A 28 10.00 -6.46 -22.18
N CYS A 29 10.29 -7.76 -22.05
CA CYS A 29 9.33 -8.81 -22.41
C CYS A 29 8.04 -8.72 -21.55
N ILE A 30 8.16 -8.46 -20.24
CA ILE A 30 7.00 -8.31 -19.35
C ILE A 30 6.16 -7.10 -19.75
N ILE A 31 6.78 -5.94 -20.00
CA ILE A 31 6.07 -4.71 -20.40
C ILE A 31 5.34 -4.93 -21.74
N LEU A 32 6.00 -5.56 -22.71
CA LEU A 32 5.39 -5.88 -23.99
C LEU A 32 4.24 -6.87 -23.82
N ALA A 33 4.40 -7.91 -23.01
CA ALA A 33 3.36 -8.90 -22.75
C ALA A 33 2.11 -8.24 -22.12
N ILE A 34 2.30 -7.36 -21.13
CA ILE A 34 1.21 -6.59 -20.50
C ILE A 34 0.53 -5.67 -21.55
N GLY A 35 1.33 -4.94 -22.34
CA GLY A 35 0.80 -4.04 -23.37
C GLY A 35 -0.04 -4.76 -24.44
N PHE A 36 0.43 -5.92 -24.91
CA PHE A 36 -0.32 -6.73 -25.89
C PHE A 36 -1.54 -7.42 -25.29
N SER A 37 -1.49 -7.80 -24.02
CA SER A 37 -2.63 -8.45 -23.35
C SER A 37 -3.70 -7.46 -22.84
N ALA A 38 -3.36 -6.18 -22.68
CA ALA A 38 -4.25 -5.18 -22.12
C ALA A 38 -5.63 -5.06 -22.83
N PRO A 39 -5.74 -5.02 -24.16
CA PRO A 39 -7.04 -4.96 -24.83
C PRO A 39 -7.90 -6.20 -24.56
N VAL A 40 -7.30 -7.39 -24.62
CA VAL A 40 -7.99 -8.66 -24.35
C VAL A 40 -8.43 -8.74 -22.88
N LEU A 41 -7.58 -8.31 -21.97
CA LEU A 41 -7.93 -8.24 -20.55
C LEU A 41 -9.07 -7.27 -20.29
N TYR A 42 -9.08 -6.10 -20.96
CA TYR A 42 -10.14 -5.10 -20.81
C TYR A 42 -11.51 -5.65 -21.27
N GLU A 43 -11.57 -6.36 -22.37
CA GLU A 43 -12.82 -6.97 -22.86
C GLU A 43 -13.40 -7.98 -21.87
N ASN A 44 -12.53 -8.76 -21.20
CA ASN A 44 -12.90 -9.79 -20.24
C ASN A 44 -13.14 -9.27 -18.82
N LEU A 45 -13.00 -7.97 -18.55
CA LEU A 45 -13.32 -7.38 -17.25
C LEU A 45 -14.83 -7.46 -16.97
N HIS A 46 -15.17 -7.73 -15.71
CA HIS A 46 -16.55 -7.65 -15.23
C HIS A 46 -17.07 -6.20 -15.27
N ASP A 47 -18.38 -6.03 -15.41
CA ASP A 47 -19.01 -4.71 -15.53
C ASP A 47 -18.69 -3.76 -14.40
N TYR A 48 -18.61 -4.25 -13.16
CA TYR A 48 -18.22 -3.43 -12.00
C TYR A 48 -16.76 -2.93 -12.07
N GLN A 49 -15.85 -3.67 -12.72
CA GLN A 49 -14.45 -3.27 -12.91
C GLN A 49 -14.35 -2.21 -14.02
N LYS A 50 -15.07 -2.42 -15.13
CA LYS A 50 -15.20 -1.42 -16.20
C LYS A 50 -15.80 -0.13 -15.67
N LYS A 51 -16.83 -0.23 -14.80
CA LYS A 51 -17.45 0.93 -14.15
C LYS A 51 -16.44 1.71 -13.30
N ARG A 52 -15.59 1.06 -12.50
CA ARG A 52 -14.54 1.76 -11.71
C ARG A 52 -13.55 2.53 -12.59
N ILE A 53 -13.15 1.95 -13.72
CA ILE A 53 -12.28 2.63 -14.70
C ILE A 53 -13.01 3.81 -15.33
N HIS A 54 -14.27 3.62 -15.72
CA HIS A 54 -15.11 4.67 -16.31
C HIS A 54 -15.32 5.83 -15.30
N ASP A 55 -15.66 5.51 -14.05
CA ASP A 55 -15.88 6.51 -12.98
C ASP A 55 -14.60 7.30 -12.66
N PHE A 56 -13.42 6.70 -12.88
CA PHE A 56 -12.15 7.38 -12.71
C PHE A 56 -11.81 8.35 -13.86
N ILE A 57 -12.19 7.98 -15.11
CA ILE A 57 -11.93 8.80 -16.31
C ILE A 57 -13.02 9.87 -16.52
N ALA A 58 -14.18 9.71 -15.87
CA ALA A 58 -15.31 10.63 -15.98
C ALA A 58 -14.93 12.04 -15.51
N GLU A 59 -15.53 13.05 -16.12
CA GLU A 59 -15.30 14.47 -15.76
C GLU A 59 -15.67 14.78 -14.30
N GLU A 60 -16.69 14.08 -13.77
CA GLU A 60 -17.08 14.20 -12.36
C GLU A 60 -16.58 13.00 -11.54
N PRO A 61 -15.86 13.26 -10.43
CA PRO A 61 -15.44 12.19 -9.53
C PRO A 61 -16.65 11.45 -8.92
N SER A 62 -16.49 10.15 -8.67
CA SER A 62 -17.52 9.38 -7.97
C SER A 62 -17.88 10.02 -6.62
N TYR A 63 -19.11 9.77 -6.14
CA TYR A 63 -19.61 10.35 -4.89
C TYR A 63 -18.61 10.20 -3.73
N HIS A 64 -18.01 9.02 -3.57
CA HIS A 64 -17.05 8.73 -2.50
C HIS A 64 -15.78 9.58 -2.60
N VAL A 65 -15.22 9.71 -3.80
CA VAL A 65 -14.03 10.54 -4.04
C VAL A 65 -14.37 12.01 -3.84
N LYS A 66 -15.53 12.48 -4.32
CA LYS A 66 -15.97 13.86 -4.11
C LYS A 66 -16.07 14.20 -2.61
N GLN A 67 -16.70 13.34 -1.80
CA GLN A 67 -16.82 13.54 -0.36
C GLN A 67 -15.45 13.47 0.34
N SER A 68 -14.56 12.60 -0.14
CA SER A 68 -13.18 12.50 0.35
C SER A 68 -12.40 13.80 0.12
N ILE A 69 -12.48 14.37 -1.09
CA ILE A 69 -11.81 15.64 -1.43
C ILE A 69 -12.38 16.81 -0.58
N ILE A 70 -13.72 16.83 -0.36
CA ILE A 70 -14.35 17.82 0.51
C ILE A 70 -13.85 17.68 1.96
N ALA A 71 -13.74 16.45 2.48
CA ALA A 71 -13.22 16.18 3.81
C ALA A 71 -11.77 16.69 3.94
N ILE A 72 -10.92 16.37 2.98
CA ILE A 72 -9.52 16.82 2.93
C ILE A 72 -9.44 18.35 2.89
N GLY A 73 -10.19 18.98 1.99
CA GLY A 73 -10.21 20.45 1.86
C GLY A 73 -10.73 21.16 3.11
N SER A 74 -11.71 20.55 3.80
CA SER A 74 -12.32 21.11 5.00
C SER A 74 -11.41 21.06 6.23
N GLY A 75 -10.44 20.11 6.27
CA GLY A 75 -9.53 19.92 7.40
C GLY A 75 -8.49 21.03 7.57
N GLY A 76 -8.13 21.74 6.50
CA GLY A 76 -7.14 22.80 6.54
C GLY A 76 -5.79 22.35 7.14
N LEU A 77 -5.08 23.27 7.82
CA LEU A 77 -3.76 22.96 8.40
C LEU A 77 -3.85 22.17 9.72
N LYS A 78 -4.81 22.50 10.59
CA LYS A 78 -4.89 21.97 11.96
C LYS A 78 -6.00 20.93 12.18
N GLY A 79 -6.88 20.75 11.20
CA GLY A 79 -8.05 19.90 11.33
C GLY A 79 -9.21 20.55 12.07
N LYS A 80 -10.29 19.78 12.24
CA LYS A 80 -11.52 20.21 12.90
C LYS A 80 -11.83 19.38 14.15
N PRO A 81 -12.45 19.97 15.20
CA PRO A 81 -13.01 19.21 16.32
C PRO A 81 -14.04 18.18 15.80
N LYS A 82 -14.31 17.16 16.62
CA LYS A 82 -15.18 16.03 16.21
C LYS A 82 -16.57 16.51 15.76
N ASP A 83 -17.12 17.48 16.46
CA ASP A 83 -18.46 17.98 16.23
C ASP A 83 -18.59 18.84 14.97
N GLU A 84 -17.47 19.41 14.50
CA GLU A 84 -17.39 20.24 13.28
C GLU A 84 -16.89 19.45 12.05
N ALA A 85 -16.44 18.21 12.22
CA ALA A 85 -15.98 17.34 11.14
C ALA A 85 -17.18 16.69 10.43
N THR A 86 -17.88 17.49 9.61
CA THR A 86 -19.19 17.13 9.05
C THR A 86 -19.18 15.92 8.15
N GLN A 87 -18.12 15.73 7.35
CA GLN A 87 -18.03 14.63 6.39
C GLN A 87 -17.91 13.27 7.09
N THR A 88 -17.17 13.24 8.19
CA THR A 88 -16.94 12.03 8.97
C THR A 88 -17.97 11.84 10.08
N HIS A 89 -18.40 12.91 10.75
CA HIS A 89 -19.37 12.86 11.85
C HIS A 89 -20.77 12.45 11.35
N PHE A 90 -21.26 13.08 10.29
CA PHE A 90 -22.58 12.77 9.70
C PHE A 90 -22.55 11.60 8.71
N LYS A 91 -21.42 10.90 8.59
CA LYS A 91 -21.25 9.75 7.69
C LYS A 91 -21.54 10.05 6.21
N PHE A 92 -21.32 11.30 5.77
CA PHE A 92 -21.38 11.65 4.34
C PHE A 92 -20.29 10.93 3.55
N LEU A 93 -19.15 10.63 4.19
CA LEU A 93 -18.12 9.79 3.62
C LEU A 93 -18.35 8.33 4.06
N PRO A 94 -18.90 7.47 3.20
CA PRO A 94 -19.10 6.06 3.53
C PRO A 94 -17.75 5.36 3.69
N ILE A 95 -17.69 4.37 4.59
CA ILE A 95 -16.50 3.54 4.83
C ILE A 95 -15.25 4.41 5.18
N ALA A 96 -15.47 5.58 5.78
CA ALA A 96 -14.41 6.53 6.14
C ALA A 96 -13.34 5.92 7.06
N THR A 97 -13.70 4.96 7.90
CA THR A 97 -12.79 4.31 8.86
C THR A 97 -11.95 3.18 8.25
N SER A 98 -12.29 2.71 7.05
CA SER A 98 -11.55 1.67 6.33
C SER A 98 -10.77 2.27 5.15
N ASP A 99 -11.43 2.44 4.02
CA ASP A 99 -10.76 2.76 2.75
C ASP A 99 -10.40 4.25 2.62
N PHE A 100 -11.19 5.13 3.23
CA PHE A 100 -10.99 6.59 3.19
C PHE A 100 -10.44 7.16 4.51
N ILE A 101 -9.74 6.32 5.29
CA ILE A 101 -9.20 6.72 6.60
C ILE A 101 -8.19 7.88 6.50
N PHE A 102 -7.49 8.00 5.38
CA PHE A 102 -6.58 9.12 5.13
C PHE A 102 -7.32 10.46 5.07
N ALA A 103 -8.47 10.51 4.36
CA ALA A 103 -9.33 11.70 4.33
C ALA A 103 -9.91 12.01 5.71
N TYR A 104 -10.36 10.97 6.44
CA TYR A 104 -10.80 11.11 7.84
C TYR A 104 -9.70 11.74 8.72
N ASN A 105 -8.45 11.26 8.57
CA ASN A 105 -7.32 11.78 9.34
C ASN A 105 -7.08 13.26 9.06
N ILE A 106 -7.18 13.69 7.78
CA ILE A 106 -6.98 15.09 7.41
C ILE A 106 -8.12 15.97 7.90
N GLU A 107 -9.38 15.53 7.81
CA GLU A 107 -10.50 16.31 8.33
C GLU A 107 -10.34 16.57 9.84
N ARG A 108 -9.83 15.57 10.60
CA ARG A 108 -9.68 15.64 12.06
C ARG A 108 -8.41 16.33 12.54
N PHE A 109 -7.30 16.08 11.88
CA PHE A 109 -5.97 16.51 12.33
C PHE A 109 -5.27 17.46 11.34
N GLY A 110 -5.93 17.78 10.24
CA GLY A 110 -5.43 18.68 9.22
C GLY A 110 -4.22 18.17 8.46
N PHE A 111 -3.57 19.09 7.76
CA PHE A 111 -2.34 18.81 7.00
C PHE A 111 -1.21 18.28 7.89
N TYR A 112 -1.09 18.79 9.11
CA TYR A 112 -0.07 18.29 10.05
C TYR A 112 -0.30 16.84 10.44
N GLY A 113 -1.55 16.41 10.60
CA GLY A 113 -1.89 15.00 10.84
C GLY A 113 -1.53 14.11 9.66
N ALA A 114 -1.77 14.57 8.42
CA ALA A 114 -1.36 13.86 7.22
C ALA A 114 0.16 13.74 7.12
N LEU A 115 0.89 14.84 7.36
CA LEU A 115 2.35 14.87 7.32
C LEU A 115 2.97 13.92 8.35
N LEU A 116 2.45 13.93 9.58
CA LEU A 116 2.88 13.01 10.63
C LEU A 116 2.65 11.55 10.23
N LEU A 117 1.46 11.22 9.74
CA LEU A 117 1.11 9.86 9.33
C LEU A 117 1.99 9.36 8.19
N LEU A 118 2.15 10.16 7.13
CA LEU A 118 3.02 9.82 6.00
C LEU A 118 4.49 9.76 6.41
N GLY A 119 4.92 10.63 7.32
CA GLY A 119 6.27 10.60 7.90
C GLY A 119 6.54 9.31 8.67
N LEU A 120 5.57 8.81 9.44
CA LEU A 120 5.69 7.52 10.15
C LEU A 120 5.79 6.35 9.16
N TYR A 121 4.99 6.32 8.09
CA TYR A 121 5.14 5.31 7.04
C TYR A 121 6.48 5.43 6.31
N GLY A 122 6.92 6.64 6.00
CA GLY A 122 8.25 6.88 5.41
C GLY A 122 9.38 6.36 6.31
N ALA A 123 9.32 6.62 7.60
CA ALA A 123 10.27 6.12 8.58
C ALA A 123 10.25 4.58 8.67
N LEU A 124 9.05 3.96 8.67
CA LEU A 124 8.91 2.51 8.69
C LEU A 124 9.50 1.86 7.43
N ILE A 125 9.16 2.38 6.25
CA ILE A 125 9.67 1.88 4.97
C ILE A 125 11.20 2.03 4.89
N THR A 126 11.73 3.19 5.25
CA THR A 126 13.18 3.42 5.25
C THR A 126 13.91 2.55 6.26
N HIS A 127 13.30 2.31 7.43
CA HIS A 127 13.83 1.37 8.41
C HIS A 127 13.91 -0.06 7.84
N LEU A 128 12.82 -0.57 7.24
CA LEU A 128 12.80 -1.90 6.62
C LEU A 128 13.85 -2.04 5.50
N LEU A 129 13.99 -1.02 4.66
CA LEU A 129 15.02 -1.00 3.61
C LEU A 129 16.44 -0.92 4.19
N SER A 130 16.62 -0.20 5.31
CA SER A 130 17.93 -0.09 5.96
C SER A 130 18.43 -1.40 6.54
N LEU A 131 17.56 -2.34 6.88
CA LEU A 131 17.94 -3.69 7.33
C LEU A 131 18.80 -4.42 6.30
N ASN A 132 18.62 -4.13 5.01
CA ASN A 132 19.38 -4.75 3.92
C ASN A 132 20.89 -4.50 4.01
N TYR A 133 21.32 -3.35 4.57
CA TYR A 133 22.76 -3.06 4.75
C TYR A 133 23.44 -4.05 5.71
N GLY A 134 22.70 -4.58 6.69
CA GLY A 134 23.23 -5.56 7.64
C GLY A 134 23.06 -7.04 7.20
N LEU A 135 22.36 -7.29 6.09
CA LEU A 135 21.93 -8.64 5.67
C LEU A 135 22.70 -9.15 4.44
N LYS A 136 23.92 -8.68 4.18
CA LYS A 136 24.69 -8.92 2.92
C LYS A 136 24.76 -10.39 2.45
N ASN A 137 24.68 -11.36 3.35
CA ASN A 137 24.79 -12.80 3.05
C ASN A 137 23.47 -13.57 3.22
N ASP A 138 22.36 -12.89 3.56
CA ASP A 138 21.06 -13.51 3.76
C ASP A 138 20.03 -12.94 2.80
N TYR A 139 20.07 -13.44 1.57
CA TYR A 139 19.17 -13.00 0.49
C TYR A 139 17.70 -13.22 0.81
N PHE A 140 17.36 -14.28 1.56
CA PHE A 140 15.97 -14.56 1.90
C PHE A 140 15.38 -13.48 2.81
N THR A 141 16.10 -13.11 3.86
CA THR A 141 15.67 -12.06 4.78
C THR A 141 15.68 -10.68 4.09
N GLN A 142 16.67 -10.41 3.21
CA GLN A 142 16.69 -9.18 2.40
C GLN A 142 15.44 -9.05 1.51
N VAL A 143 15.12 -10.09 0.77
CA VAL A 143 13.96 -10.12 -0.14
C VAL A 143 12.67 -9.99 0.65
N THR A 144 12.58 -10.64 1.81
CA THR A 144 11.41 -10.55 2.70
C THR A 144 11.23 -9.13 3.25
N ALA A 145 12.28 -8.51 3.78
CA ALA A 145 12.23 -7.14 4.30
C ALA A 145 11.86 -6.13 3.21
N THR A 146 12.46 -6.26 2.03
CA THR A 146 12.16 -5.40 0.88
C THR A 146 10.73 -5.64 0.37
N GLY A 147 10.27 -6.88 0.32
CA GLY A 147 8.90 -7.22 -0.07
C GLY A 147 7.87 -6.59 0.85
N ILE A 148 8.09 -6.66 2.17
CA ILE A 148 7.21 -6.02 3.17
C ILE A 148 7.24 -4.48 3.01
N ALA A 149 8.42 -3.89 2.82
CA ALA A 149 8.56 -2.45 2.59
C ALA A 149 7.81 -2.01 1.32
N ALA A 150 7.96 -2.76 0.22
CA ALA A 150 7.26 -2.51 -1.04
C ALA A 150 5.74 -2.66 -0.88
N LEU A 151 5.27 -3.69 -0.17
CA LEU A 151 3.87 -3.91 0.12
C LEU A 151 3.28 -2.70 0.86
N ILE A 152 3.91 -2.25 1.94
CA ILE A 152 3.46 -1.08 2.71
C ILE A 152 3.45 0.17 1.81
N PHE A 153 4.52 0.40 1.04
CA PHE A 153 4.61 1.55 0.14
C PHE A 153 3.46 1.58 -0.88
N VAL A 154 3.17 0.44 -1.51
CA VAL A 154 2.09 0.32 -2.50
C VAL A 154 0.72 0.52 -1.84
N TYR A 155 0.47 -0.08 -0.67
CA TYR A 155 -0.79 0.10 0.05
C TYR A 155 -1.03 1.57 0.43
N VAL A 156 -0.02 2.23 0.98
CA VAL A 156 -0.09 3.66 1.33
C VAL A 156 -0.28 4.51 0.08
N GLY A 157 0.52 4.28 -0.97
CA GLY A 157 0.45 5.01 -2.23
C GLY A 157 -0.92 4.89 -2.90
N VAL A 158 -1.47 3.68 -2.98
CA VAL A 158 -2.79 3.44 -3.58
C VAL A 158 -3.90 4.07 -2.74
N ASN A 159 -3.87 3.89 -1.39
CA ASN A 159 -4.87 4.47 -0.50
C ASN A 159 -4.88 6.01 -0.58
N VAL A 160 -3.73 6.65 -0.49
CA VAL A 160 -3.62 8.11 -0.61
C VAL A 160 -4.08 8.56 -1.99
N SER A 161 -3.61 7.92 -3.07
CA SER A 161 -3.97 8.30 -4.44
C SER A 161 -5.47 8.20 -4.71
N MET A 162 -6.15 7.14 -4.23
CA MET A 162 -7.59 7.02 -4.42
C MET A 162 -8.39 8.04 -3.58
N THR A 163 -7.90 8.42 -2.39
CA THR A 163 -8.57 9.41 -1.55
C THR A 163 -8.50 10.83 -2.10
N ILE A 164 -7.43 11.16 -2.83
CA ILE A 164 -7.27 12.47 -3.50
C ILE A 164 -7.74 12.47 -4.96
N GLY A 165 -8.24 11.33 -5.46
CA GLY A 165 -8.78 11.21 -6.82
C GLY A 165 -7.74 10.95 -7.91
N PHE A 166 -6.49 10.60 -7.58
CA PHE A 166 -5.43 10.28 -8.55
C PHE A 166 -5.41 8.80 -8.97
N ALA A 167 -6.20 7.96 -8.32
CA ALA A 167 -6.36 6.55 -8.68
C ALA A 167 -7.82 6.13 -8.54
N PRO A 168 -8.25 5.10 -9.28
CA PRO A 168 -9.60 4.54 -9.11
C PRO A 168 -9.77 3.96 -7.72
N VAL A 169 -11.00 3.96 -7.22
CA VAL A 169 -11.32 3.40 -5.89
C VAL A 169 -11.22 1.88 -5.95
N VAL A 170 -10.22 1.33 -5.28
CA VAL A 170 -9.95 -0.13 -5.25
C VAL A 170 -10.21 -0.78 -3.89
N GLY A 171 -10.53 0.01 -2.85
CA GLY A 171 -10.85 -0.53 -1.53
C GLY A 171 -9.63 -1.08 -0.79
N VAL A 172 -8.51 -0.38 -0.81
CA VAL A 172 -7.26 -0.78 -0.16
C VAL A 172 -7.09 -0.04 1.15
N PRO A 173 -7.08 -0.75 2.30
CA PRO A 173 -6.90 -0.12 3.60
C PRO A 173 -5.46 0.33 3.85
N LEU A 174 -5.28 1.35 4.69
CA LEU A 174 -3.95 1.73 5.19
C LEU A 174 -3.44 0.70 6.21
N PRO A 175 -2.22 0.14 6.03
CA PRO A 175 -1.63 -0.82 6.96
C PRO A 175 -1.59 -0.30 8.39
N PHE A 176 -2.04 -1.09 9.37
CA PHE A 176 -2.08 -0.77 10.81
C PHE A 176 -2.97 0.41 11.23
N PHE A 177 -3.45 1.23 10.30
CA PHE A 177 -4.21 2.44 10.61
C PHE A 177 -5.70 2.30 10.28
N SER A 178 -6.05 1.64 9.16
CA SER A 178 -7.43 1.38 8.78
C SER A 178 -8.10 0.36 9.70
N TYR A 179 -9.37 0.57 9.95
CA TYR A 179 -10.21 -0.43 10.58
C TYR A 179 -10.42 -1.62 9.64
N GLY A 180 -9.85 -2.78 10.02
CA GLY A 180 -9.95 -4.01 9.23
C GLY A 180 -9.16 -5.14 9.88
N GLY A 181 -9.87 -6.11 10.50
CA GLY A 181 -9.22 -7.20 11.25
C GLY A 181 -8.32 -8.07 10.39
N SER A 182 -8.74 -8.43 9.17
CA SER A 182 -7.96 -9.28 8.26
C SER A 182 -6.66 -8.62 7.80
N SER A 183 -6.72 -7.36 7.41
CA SER A 183 -5.54 -6.58 7.00
C SER A 183 -4.54 -6.45 8.15
N PHE A 184 -5.02 -6.08 9.34
CA PHE A 184 -4.18 -5.94 10.52
C PHE A 184 -3.46 -7.24 10.87
N VAL A 185 -4.17 -8.38 10.91
CA VAL A 185 -3.58 -9.70 11.20
C VAL A 185 -2.54 -10.08 10.14
N THR A 186 -2.83 -9.83 8.87
CA THR A 186 -1.88 -10.13 7.77
C THR A 186 -0.57 -9.38 7.96
N PHE A 187 -0.62 -8.07 8.21
CA PHE A 187 0.60 -7.29 8.45
C PHE A 187 1.33 -7.73 9.72
N MET A 188 0.61 -8.05 10.81
CA MET A 188 1.23 -8.58 12.04
C MET A 188 1.95 -9.90 11.78
N VAL A 189 1.37 -10.83 11.02
CA VAL A 189 2.02 -12.09 10.64
C VAL A 189 3.28 -11.84 9.81
N LEU A 190 3.22 -10.94 8.81
CA LEU A 190 4.40 -10.58 8.00
C LEU A 190 5.55 -10.02 8.85
N PHE A 191 5.24 -9.12 9.79
CA PHE A 191 6.24 -8.58 10.70
C PHE A 191 6.75 -9.64 11.68
N GLY A 192 5.90 -10.56 12.15
CA GLY A 192 6.31 -11.69 13.00
C GLY A 192 7.30 -12.62 12.27
N ILE A 193 7.04 -12.92 10.99
CA ILE A 193 7.97 -13.69 10.15
C ILE A 193 9.31 -12.96 9.99
N LEU A 194 9.27 -11.67 9.66
CA LEU A 194 10.49 -10.87 9.50
C LEU A 194 11.30 -10.82 10.81
N GLN A 195 10.63 -10.58 11.94
CA GLN A 195 11.28 -10.55 13.25
C GLN A 195 11.93 -11.89 13.61
N ASN A 196 11.25 -13.01 13.31
CA ASN A 196 11.82 -14.34 13.48
C ASN A 196 13.10 -14.52 12.64
N LEU A 197 13.05 -14.17 11.37
CA LEU A 197 14.21 -14.26 10.47
C LEU A 197 15.40 -13.40 10.96
N LEU A 198 15.13 -12.19 11.45
CA LEU A 198 16.16 -11.30 11.99
C LEU A 198 16.77 -11.85 13.29
N THR A 199 15.98 -12.48 14.14
CA THR A 199 16.43 -13.01 15.43
C THR A 199 17.32 -14.25 15.24
N PHE A 200 16.92 -15.19 14.40
CA PHE A 200 17.61 -16.46 14.25
C PHE A 200 18.73 -16.46 13.21
N ARG A 201 18.97 -15.36 12.50
CA ARG A 201 20.07 -15.28 11.51
C ARG A 201 21.46 -15.56 12.11
N PHE A 202 21.70 -15.16 13.36
CA PHE A 202 22.97 -15.38 14.05
C PHE A 202 23.20 -16.86 14.38
N ASP A 203 22.15 -17.60 14.73
CA ASP A 203 22.21 -19.05 14.99
C ASP A 203 22.63 -19.83 13.74
N GLN A 204 22.13 -19.48 12.58
CA GLN A 204 22.51 -20.12 11.32
C GLN A 204 23.96 -19.85 10.95
N THR A 205 24.44 -18.63 11.16
CA THR A 205 25.85 -18.26 10.93
C THR A 205 26.79 -19.03 11.88
N TYR A 206 26.39 -19.18 13.14
CA TYR A 206 27.16 -19.93 14.14
C TYR A 206 27.21 -21.43 13.84
N ARG A 207 26.13 -22.04 13.38
CA ARG A 207 26.08 -23.45 12.95
C ARG A 207 26.94 -23.71 11.72
N SER A 208 26.95 -22.81 10.73
CA SER A 208 27.77 -22.97 9.51
C SER A 208 29.27 -22.90 9.79
N VAL A 209 29.68 -22.18 10.83
CA VAL A 209 31.09 -22.11 11.26
C VAL A 209 31.53 -23.39 11.98
N LYS A 210 30.61 -24.05 12.72
CA LYS A 210 30.91 -25.31 13.45
C LYS A 210 31.08 -26.55 12.55
N PHE A 211 30.64 -26.51 11.31
CA PHE A 211 30.73 -27.64 10.36
C PHE A 211 31.87 -27.53 9.34
N LYS A 212 32.82 -26.62 9.53
CA LYS A 212 34.07 -26.61 8.77
C LYS A 212 35.14 -27.38 9.56
N PHE A 213 35.01 -28.70 9.56
CA PHE A 213 36.08 -29.65 9.85
C PHE A 213 36.31 -30.51 8.61
#